data_82092ab1e2c823671d78e9c5568cb798
#
_entry.id   82092ab1e2c823671d78e9c5568cb798
#
_cell.length_a   1.000
_cell.length_b   1.000
_cell.length_c   1.000
_cell.angle_alpha   90.00
_cell.angle_beta   90.00
_cell.angle_gamma   90.00
#
_symmetry.space_group_name_H-M   'P 1'
#
loop_
_entity.id
_entity.type
_entity.pdbx_description
1 polymer ?
#
loop_
_entity_poly.entity_id
_entity_poly.type
_entity_poly.pdbx_seq_one_letter_code
_entity_poly.pdbx_strand_id
1 'polypeptide(L)'
;MFVAVATLMACEKEEEFACRLMELGAEQIGSTTATVYATVDATDYSQIGQMGFCIRRSGSESYEWYTTKTARSISYTFEDLTPQTTYEYAVFVMAVGDSWMLPSHKFITLAASEEPEPTPDPEPDPEPEPEPEPEPEPDPEPNPTDGSTYRSGWFELPNEADANGNGIDDNNSTYYYAHHLCDGSERNAQSSGRARNYSVCFSSEHHCPVWVAAPRHDMYEGSADRTNAYTQDPKIPSNIQYTKKDADSGCNNGHMLGSAERTSSTATNRQVFYFSNIAPQYSDTFNTGGGAWNNLEDHIDGLVCRDTLYVVIGCYFDTYTDKYGNTGHPKKISFGGRSDVSRPTMFYYALLRTKSGNTGKSVAECSASELQCAAFVMCHEQDKGHQPQAKDIISIAELEKLTGFTYFGNVPNAPKSDANASDWL
;
A
#
# COMPACT_ATOMS: atom_id res chain seq x y z
N MET A 1 -72.77 -11.98 22.22
CA MET A 1 -71.84 -11.15 21.41
C MET A 1 -70.40 -11.59 21.75
N PHE A 2 -69.90 -12.59 20.98
CA PHE A 2 -68.56 -13.11 21.17
C PHE A 2 -67.66 -12.37 20.25
N VAL A 3 -66.68 -11.69 20.80
CA VAL A 3 -65.54 -11.08 20.00
C VAL A 3 -64.44 -12.11 19.87
N ALA A 4 -64.25 -12.59 18.66
CA ALA A 4 -63.11 -13.45 18.33
C ALA A 4 -61.85 -12.57 18.14
N VAL A 5 -60.86 -12.74 18.99
CA VAL A 5 -59.55 -12.16 18.83
C VAL A 5 -58.76 -13.08 17.89
N ALA A 6 -58.54 -12.64 16.66
CA ALA A 6 -57.62 -13.31 15.73
C ALA A 6 -56.17 -12.92 16.09
N THR A 7 -55.45 -13.85 16.66
CA THR A 7 -53.97 -13.77 16.79
C THR A 7 -53.37 -13.99 15.42
N LEU A 8 -52.84 -12.93 14.80
CA LEU A 8 -51.95 -13.02 13.67
C LEU A 8 -50.59 -13.58 14.18
N MET A 9 -50.35 -14.87 13.93
CA MET A 9 -48.99 -15.39 13.98
C MET A 9 -48.26 -14.83 12.77
N ALA A 10 -47.34 -13.87 13.02
CA ALA A 10 -46.33 -13.50 12.07
C ALA A 10 -45.40 -14.72 11.93
N CYS A 11 -45.42 -15.35 10.77
CA CYS A 11 -44.42 -16.33 10.37
C CYS A 11 -43.12 -15.53 10.12
N GLU A 12 -42.22 -15.49 11.10
CA GLU A 12 -40.86 -15.05 10.86
C GLU A 12 -40.29 -16.03 9.84
N LYS A 13 -39.97 -15.54 8.63
CA LYS A 13 -39.14 -16.27 7.69
C LYS A 13 -37.80 -16.45 8.40
N GLU A 14 -37.41 -17.67 8.71
CA GLU A 14 -36.03 -17.98 9.05
C GLU A 14 -35.17 -17.53 7.84
N GLU A 15 -34.26 -16.60 8.08
CA GLU A 15 -33.30 -16.17 7.06
C GLU A 15 -32.43 -17.39 6.73
N GLU A 16 -32.45 -17.78 5.46
CA GLU A 16 -31.64 -18.91 4.97
C GLU A 16 -30.15 -18.58 5.15
N PHE A 17 -29.38 -19.48 5.76
CA PHE A 17 -27.95 -19.30 5.94
C PHE A 17 -27.27 -19.06 4.59
N ALA A 18 -26.46 -18.02 4.50
CA ALA A 18 -25.66 -17.71 3.31
C ALA A 18 -24.24 -17.30 3.73
N CYS A 19 -23.27 -17.71 2.95
CA CYS A 19 -21.89 -17.24 3.07
C CYS A 19 -21.28 -16.93 1.71
N ARG A 20 -20.37 -15.95 1.69
CA ARG A 20 -19.61 -15.60 0.49
C ARG A 20 -18.16 -15.24 0.84
N LEU A 21 -17.27 -15.53 -0.08
CA LEU A 21 -15.89 -15.07 -0.01
C LEU A 21 -15.84 -13.59 -0.36
N MET A 22 -15.24 -12.80 0.52
CA MET A 22 -14.95 -11.38 0.30
C MET A 22 -13.49 -11.19 -0.13
N GLU A 23 -12.59 -11.99 0.42
CA GLU A 23 -11.17 -11.93 0.16
C GLU A 23 -10.55 -13.32 0.36
N LEU A 24 -9.55 -13.66 -0.46
CA LEU A 24 -8.72 -14.86 -0.32
C LEU A 24 -7.33 -14.54 -0.88
N GLY A 25 -6.30 -14.73 -0.07
CA GLY A 25 -4.93 -14.48 -0.48
C GLY A 25 -3.95 -15.47 0.12
N ALA A 26 -2.73 -15.49 -0.42
CA ALA A 26 -1.58 -16.20 0.13
C ALA A 26 -0.41 -15.21 0.26
N GLU A 27 0.31 -15.36 1.36
CA GLU A 27 1.46 -14.51 1.70
C GLU A 27 2.55 -15.35 2.35
N GLN A 28 3.72 -14.77 2.62
CA GLN A 28 4.84 -15.47 3.25
C GLN A 28 5.15 -16.81 2.55
N ILE A 29 5.12 -16.79 1.23
CA ILE A 29 5.38 -17.98 0.45
C ILE A 29 6.88 -18.29 0.50
N GLY A 30 7.24 -19.32 1.27
CA GLY A 30 8.59 -19.88 1.36
C GLY A 30 8.82 -21.05 0.39
N SER A 31 9.93 -21.74 0.55
CA SER A 31 10.20 -22.97 -0.22
C SER A 31 9.35 -24.14 0.26
N THR A 32 9.03 -24.21 1.55
CA THR A 32 8.28 -25.30 2.18
C THR A 32 7.08 -24.84 3.00
N THR A 33 6.79 -23.54 3.01
CA THR A 33 5.69 -22.93 3.79
C THR A 33 4.92 -21.93 2.96
N ALA A 34 3.65 -21.68 3.30
CA ALA A 34 2.85 -20.56 2.80
C ALA A 34 1.73 -20.24 3.79
N THR A 35 1.51 -18.95 4.07
CA THR A 35 0.38 -18.50 4.87
C THR A 35 -0.74 -18.06 3.94
N VAL A 36 -1.95 -18.52 4.20
CA VAL A 36 -3.16 -18.14 3.48
C VAL A 36 -4.10 -17.41 4.41
N TYR A 37 -4.86 -16.46 3.89
CA TYR A 37 -5.85 -15.72 4.65
C TYR A 37 -7.13 -15.56 3.85
N ALA A 38 -8.25 -15.36 4.55
CA ALA A 38 -9.53 -15.08 3.91
C ALA A 38 -10.43 -14.23 4.80
N THR A 39 -11.28 -13.42 4.14
CA THR A 39 -12.43 -12.77 4.75
C THR A 39 -13.70 -13.38 4.16
N VAL A 40 -14.51 -13.97 5.01
CA VAL A 40 -15.79 -14.60 4.65
C VAL A 40 -16.92 -13.83 5.31
N ASP A 41 -17.90 -13.41 4.52
CA ASP A 41 -19.12 -12.78 5.03
C ASP A 41 -20.22 -13.84 5.14
N ALA A 42 -20.74 -14.03 6.37
CA ALA A 42 -21.80 -15.00 6.66
C ALA A 42 -22.96 -14.30 7.36
N THR A 43 -24.18 -14.70 7.06
CA THR A 43 -25.39 -14.15 7.69
C THR A 43 -25.44 -14.41 9.19
N ASP A 44 -24.93 -15.57 9.63
CA ASP A 44 -24.86 -15.96 11.05
C ASP A 44 -23.67 -16.92 11.30
N TYR A 45 -22.62 -16.42 11.95
CA TYR A 45 -21.43 -17.23 12.27
C TYR A 45 -21.68 -18.30 13.32
N SER A 46 -22.75 -18.19 14.13
CA SER A 46 -23.09 -19.20 15.13
C SER A 46 -23.60 -20.51 14.53
N GLN A 47 -24.06 -20.47 13.27
CA GLN A 47 -24.50 -21.64 12.52
C GLN A 47 -23.34 -22.39 11.83
N ILE A 48 -22.12 -21.83 11.83
CA ILE A 48 -20.95 -22.47 11.26
C ILE A 48 -20.37 -23.48 12.23
N GLY A 49 -20.46 -24.74 11.88
CA GLY A 49 -19.88 -25.84 12.66
C GLY A 49 -18.37 -26.00 12.46
N GLN A 50 -17.90 -25.84 11.21
CA GLN A 50 -16.48 -25.87 10.86
C GLN A 50 -16.18 -24.89 9.73
N MET A 51 -15.00 -24.28 9.78
CA MET A 51 -14.48 -23.37 8.78
C MET A 51 -12.96 -23.50 8.71
N GLY A 52 -12.38 -23.28 7.54
CA GLY A 52 -10.94 -23.35 7.39
C GLY A 52 -10.50 -23.31 5.93
N PHE A 53 -9.30 -23.79 5.67
CA PHE A 53 -8.69 -23.84 4.35
C PHE A 53 -8.51 -25.27 3.88
N CYS A 54 -8.57 -25.48 2.57
CA CYS A 54 -8.13 -26.70 1.92
C CYS A 54 -7.09 -26.37 0.86
N ILE A 55 -6.14 -27.29 0.67
CA ILE A 55 -5.02 -27.12 -0.27
C ILE A 55 -4.79 -28.42 -1.05
N ARG A 56 -4.32 -28.30 -2.28
CA ARG A 56 -3.81 -29.40 -3.09
C ARG A 56 -2.68 -28.93 -4.01
N ARG A 57 -1.83 -29.84 -4.48
CA ARG A 57 -0.96 -29.55 -5.62
C ARG A 57 -1.83 -29.33 -6.86
N SER A 58 -1.48 -28.33 -7.67
CA SER A 58 -2.20 -28.08 -8.91
C SER A 58 -2.18 -29.33 -9.82
N GLY A 59 -3.36 -29.77 -10.22
CA GLY A 59 -3.55 -31.03 -10.97
C GLY A 59 -3.80 -32.27 -10.12
N SER A 60 -3.76 -32.20 -8.78
CA SER A 60 -4.20 -33.29 -7.89
C SER A 60 -5.73 -33.31 -7.78
N GLU A 61 -6.32 -34.51 -7.61
CA GLU A 61 -7.77 -34.66 -7.45
C GLU A 61 -8.25 -34.40 -6.01
N SER A 62 -7.40 -34.61 -5.00
CA SER A 62 -7.78 -34.54 -3.58
C SER A 62 -7.22 -33.30 -2.90
N TYR A 63 -8.05 -32.67 -2.06
CA TYR A 63 -7.65 -31.61 -1.13
C TYR A 63 -7.30 -32.18 0.24
N GLU A 64 -6.33 -31.54 0.89
CA GLU A 64 -6.07 -31.65 2.32
C GLU A 64 -6.81 -30.51 3.04
N TRP A 65 -7.37 -30.77 4.23
CA TRP A 65 -8.31 -29.89 4.91
C TRP A 65 -7.79 -29.48 6.28
N TYR A 66 -7.79 -28.19 6.56
CA TYR A 66 -7.26 -27.58 7.78
C TYR A 66 -8.28 -26.63 8.39
N THR A 67 -8.74 -26.95 9.61
CA THR A 67 -9.75 -26.15 10.32
C THR A 67 -9.11 -24.99 11.08
N THR A 68 -9.81 -23.85 11.10
CA THR A 68 -9.47 -22.67 11.89
C THR A 68 -10.56 -22.38 12.92
N LYS A 69 -10.37 -21.35 13.75
CA LYS A 69 -11.49 -20.80 14.53
C LYS A 69 -12.48 -20.14 13.59
N THR A 70 -13.78 -20.34 13.84
CA THR A 70 -14.82 -19.63 13.09
C THR A 70 -14.77 -18.14 13.40
N ALA A 71 -14.48 -17.34 12.38
CA ALA A 71 -14.39 -15.89 12.44
C ALA A 71 -14.63 -15.28 11.03
N ARG A 72 -14.91 -13.99 10.96
CA ARG A 72 -15.03 -13.28 9.68
C ARG A 72 -13.71 -13.31 8.89
N SER A 73 -12.61 -13.08 9.58
CA SER A 73 -11.27 -13.17 9.00
C SER A 73 -10.53 -14.34 9.62
N ILE A 74 -9.96 -15.21 8.78
CA ILE A 74 -9.23 -16.40 9.15
C ILE A 74 -7.92 -16.48 8.39
N SER A 75 -6.91 -17.09 9.01
CA SER A 75 -5.62 -17.38 8.37
C SER A 75 -5.10 -18.76 8.79
N TYR A 76 -4.22 -19.34 7.97
CA TYR A 76 -3.57 -20.60 8.24
C TYR A 76 -2.22 -20.68 7.55
N THR A 77 -1.19 -21.19 8.23
CA THR A 77 0.13 -21.44 7.62
C THR A 77 0.26 -22.92 7.28
N PHE A 78 0.44 -23.20 6.00
CA PHE A 78 0.80 -24.54 5.54
C PHE A 78 2.31 -24.75 5.72
N GLU A 79 2.68 -25.92 6.19
CA GLU A 79 4.06 -26.35 6.37
C GLU A 79 4.33 -27.59 5.50
N ASP A 80 5.58 -28.01 5.40
CA ASP A 80 6.01 -29.21 4.64
C ASP A 80 5.60 -29.21 3.15
N LEU A 81 5.45 -28.02 2.56
CA LEU A 81 5.19 -27.90 1.14
C LEU A 81 6.43 -28.28 0.32
N THR A 82 6.22 -28.70 -0.91
CA THR A 82 7.32 -29.01 -1.84
C THR A 82 7.80 -27.72 -2.53
N PRO A 83 9.12 -27.46 -2.58
CA PRO A 83 9.66 -26.31 -3.31
C PRO A 83 9.27 -26.27 -4.80
N GLN A 84 9.24 -25.10 -5.38
CA GLN A 84 8.94 -24.84 -6.81
C GLN A 84 7.65 -25.54 -7.29
N THR A 85 6.65 -25.63 -6.43
CA THR A 85 5.42 -26.37 -6.70
C THR A 85 4.22 -25.43 -6.65
N THR A 86 3.36 -25.51 -7.66
CA THR A 86 2.08 -24.77 -7.70
C THR A 86 1.04 -25.50 -6.83
N TYR A 87 0.47 -24.78 -5.89
CA TYR A 87 -0.63 -25.25 -5.05
C TYR A 87 -1.90 -24.47 -5.38
N GLU A 88 -3.03 -25.15 -5.24
CA GLU A 88 -4.38 -24.57 -5.34
C GLU A 88 -5.03 -24.71 -3.96
N TYR A 89 -5.60 -23.61 -3.44
CA TYR A 89 -6.20 -23.55 -2.11
C TYR A 89 -7.54 -22.82 -2.14
N ALA A 90 -8.41 -23.13 -1.20
CA ALA A 90 -9.72 -22.50 -1.06
C ALA A 90 -10.14 -22.46 0.41
N VAL A 91 -11.16 -21.65 0.71
CA VAL A 91 -11.86 -21.67 1.99
C VAL A 91 -13.03 -22.65 1.91
N PHE A 92 -13.23 -23.40 2.97
CA PHE A 92 -14.46 -24.18 3.18
C PHE A 92 -15.24 -23.69 4.40
N VAL A 93 -16.55 -23.79 4.33
CA VAL A 93 -17.50 -23.50 5.40
C VAL A 93 -18.49 -24.66 5.49
N MET A 94 -18.71 -25.21 6.68
CA MET A 94 -19.71 -26.23 6.98
C MET A 94 -20.72 -25.66 7.97
N ALA A 95 -21.96 -25.49 7.55
CA ALA A 95 -23.01 -24.91 8.38
C ALA A 95 -24.36 -25.56 8.06
N VAL A 96 -25.19 -25.79 9.10
CA VAL A 96 -26.61 -26.24 8.97
C VAL A 96 -26.79 -27.48 8.10
N GLY A 97 -25.83 -28.44 8.16
CA GLY A 97 -25.89 -29.69 7.40
C GLY A 97 -25.48 -29.58 5.94
N ASP A 98 -25.00 -28.45 5.50
CA ASP A 98 -24.50 -28.20 4.17
C ASP A 98 -23.02 -27.76 4.22
N SER A 99 -22.34 -27.77 3.07
CA SER A 99 -20.94 -27.38 2.98
C SER A 99 -20.68 -26.57 1.71
N TRP A 100 -19.91 -25.50 1.85
CA TRP A 100 -19.50 -24.62 0.77
C TRP A 100 -17.98 -24.67 0.63
N MET A 101 -17.51 -24.86 -0.60
CA MET A 101 -16.15 -24.55 -1.00
C MET A 101 -16.21 -23.26 -1.82
N LEU A 102 -15.56 -22.21 -1.31
CA LEU A 102 -15.52 -20.90 -1.95
C LEU A 102 -14.49 -20.91 -3.10
N PRO A 103 -14.48 -19.90 -4.02
CA PRO A 103 -13.57 -19.88 -5.16
C PRO A 103 -12.11 -20.09 -4.76
N SER A 104 -11.39 -20.94 -5.52
CA SER A 104 -9.99 -21.29 -5.24
C SER A 104 -9.01 -20.32 -5.89
N HIS A 105 -7.85 -20.13 -5.24
CA HIS A 105 -6.70 -19.40 -5.73
C HIS A 105 -5.47 -20.30 -5.82
N LYS A 106 -4.36 -19.79 -6.37
CA LYS A 106 -3.10 -20.54 -6.51
C LYS A 106 -1.92 -19.72 -6.01
N PHE A 107 -0.90 -20.41 -5.53
CA PHE A 107 0.43 -19.85 -5.30
C PHE A 107 1.51 -20.86 -5.74
N ILE A 108 2.76 -20.38 -5.84
CA ILE A 108 3.92 -21.20 -6.17
C ILE A 108 4.94 -21.06 -5.04
N THR A 109 5.39 -22.18 -4.46
CA THR A 109 6.47 -22.17 -3.46
C THR A 109 7.81 -21.79 -4.09
N LEU A 110 8.67 -21.12 -3.33
CA LEU A 110 10.00 -20.72 -3.76
C LEU A 110 10.91 -21.94 -4.02
N ALA A 111 12.05 -21.73 -4.69
CA ALA A 111 13.10 -22.72 -4.81
C ALA A 111 13.69 -23.05 -3.42
N ALA A 112 14.11 -24.29 -3.21
CA ALA A 112 14.90 -24.62 -2.03
C ALA A 112 16.23 -23.85 -2.10
N SER A 113 16.58 -23.12 -1.00
CA SER A 113 17.94 -22.57 -0.87
C SER A 113 18.90 -23.74 -0.71
N GLU A 114 19.97 -23.80 -1.52
CA GLU A 114 21.04 -24.76 -1.28
C GLU A 114 21.65 -24.44 0.10
N GLU A 115 21.62 -25.42 1.02
CA GLU A 115 22.39 -25.32 2.26
C GLU A 115 23.87 -25.25 1.90
N PRO A 116 24.65 -24.29 2.46
CA PRO A 116 26.10 -24.27 2.23
C PRO A 116 26.74 -25.54 2.83
N GLU A 117 27.57 -26.22 2.05
CA GLU A 117 28.36 -27.36 2.52
C GLU A 117 29.23 -26.95 3.72
N PRO A 118 29.47 -27.83 4.71
CA PRO A 118 30.29 -27.53 5.87
C PRO A 118 31.74 -27.23 5.44
N THR A 119 32.21 -26.05 5.82
CA THR A 119 33.60 -25.62 5.61
C THR A 119 34.58 -26.52 6.37
N PRO A 120 35.74 -26.90 5.78
CA PRO A 120 36.79 -27.62 6.49
C PRO A 120 37.45 -26.76 7.56
N ASP A 121 37.95 -27.41 8.62
CA ASP A 121 38.60 -26.82 9.80
C ASP A 121 39.71 -25.79 9.42
N PRO A 122 39.79 -24.65 10.13
CA PRO A 122 40.76 -23.60 9.85
C PRO A 122 42.19 -23.97 10.31
N GLU A 123 43.20 -23.66 9.46
CA GLU A 123 44.59 -23.60 9.87
C GLU A 123 44.85 -22.42 10.83
N PRO A 124 45.87 -22.46 11.71
CA PRO A 124 46.05 -21.47 12.77
C PRO A 124 46.47 -20.08 12.29
N ASP A 125 45.87 -19.06 12.96
CA ASP A 125 45.92 -17.62 12.71
C ASP A 125 47.28 -16.98 12.54
N PRO A 126 47.42 -16.01 11.60
CA PRO A 126 48.34 -14.88 11.70
C PRO A 126 47.72 -13.73 12.54
N GLU A 127 48.59 -12.96 13.21
CA GLU A 127 48.23 -11.85 14.11
C GLU A 127 47.27 -10.81 13.49
N PRO A 128 46.39 -10.18 14.31
CA PRO A 128 45.30 -9.32 13.81
C PRO A 128 45.80 -7.99 13.25
N GLU A 129 45.40 -7.69 12.02
CA GLU A 129 45.36 -6.31 11.49
C GLU A 129 44.20 -5.53 12.13
N PRO A 130 44.27 -4.19 12.24
CA PRO A 130 43.23 -3.40 12.89
C PRO A 130 41.88 -3.57 12.21
N GLU A 131 40.83 -3.77 13.03
CA GLU A 131 39.45 -4.01 12.59
C GLU A 131 38.98 -2.88 11.68
N PRO A 132 38.41 -3.20 10.49
CA PRO A 132 37.64 -2.25 9.72
C PRO A 132 36.38 -1.86 10.53
N GLU A 133 35.96 -0.60 10.44
CA GLU A 133 34.70 -0.14 10.99
C GLU A 133 33.56 -1.08 10.54
N PRO A 134 32.63 -1.47 11.44
CA PRO A 134 31.58 -2.41 11.12
C PRO A 134 30.75 -1.90 9.93
N GLU A 135 30.67 -2.70 8.88
CA GLU A 135 29.69 -2.48 7.81
C GLU A 135 28.30 -2.43 8.46
N PRO A 136 27.39 -1.52 8.03
CA PRO A 136 26.06 -1.46 8.55
C PRO A 136 25.40 -2.85 8.39
N GLU A 137 24.91 -3.39 9.52
CA GLU A 137 24.18 -4.66 9.50
C GLU A 137 23.09 -4.61 8.42
N PRO A 138 22.90 -5.65 7.61
CA PRO A 138 21.79 -5.71 6.68
C PRO A 138 20.50 -5.47 7.45
N ASP A 139 19.64 -4.60 6.93
CA ASP A 139 18.34 -4.30 7.53
C ASP A 139 17.65 -5.64 7.88
N PRO A 140 17.14 -5.80 9.12
CA PRO A 140 16.47 -7.03 9.50
C PRO A 140 15.35 -7.32 8.50
N GLU A 141 15.34 -8.52 7.94
CA GLU A 141 14.27 -8.95 7.06
C GLU A 141 12.92 -8.64 7.73
N PRO A 142 11.93 -8.10 7.00
CA PRO A 142 10.65 -7.72 7.58
C PRO A 142 10.07 -8.96 8.28
N ASN A 143 9.78 -8.83 9.58
CA ASN A 143 9.19 -9.90 10.36
C ASN A 143 7.84 -10.29 9.74
N PRO A 144 7.69 -11.52 9.24
CA PRO A 144 6.54 -11.93 8.42
C PRO A 144 5.21 -12.09 9.20
N THR A 145 5.15 -11.74 10.47
CA THR A 145 3.99 -12.07 11.32
C THR A 145 2.81 -11.12 11.24
N ASP A 146 2.81 -10.08 10.36
CA ASP A 146 1.74 -9.08 10.30
C ASP A 146 0.98 -8.99 8.97
N GLY A 147 0.97 -10.04 8.20
CA GLY A 147 0.33 -10.02 6.87
C GLY A 147 -1.19 -10.10 6.87
N SER A 148 -1.84 -10.59 7.93
CA SER A 148 -3.26 -10.94 7.89
C SER A 148 -4.24 -9.75 7.93
N THR A 149 -3.77 -8.54 8.29
CA THR A 149 -4.57 -7.31 8.27
C THR A 149 -4.03 -6.27 7.29
N TYR A 150 -3.10 -6.68 6.47
CA TYR A 150 -2.20 -5.82 5.71
C TYR A 150 -2.91 -4.84 4.77
N ARG A 151 -4.05 -5.20 4.21
CA ARG A 151 -4.76 -4.35 3.24
C ARG A 151 -6.15 -3.90 3.68
N SER A 152 -6.80 -4.58 4.59
CA SER A 152 -8.20 -4.28 4.97
C SER A 152 -8.40 -2.94 5.68
N GLY A 153 -7.35 -2.36 6.29
CA GLY A 153 -7.36 -1.04 6.92
C GLY A 153 -6.54 0.02 6.19
N TRP A 154 -6.08 -0.28 4.97
CA TRP A 154 -5.24 0.63 4.19
C TRP A 154 -6.14 1.52 3.31
N PHE A 155 -6.71 2.54 3.92
CA PHE A 155 -7.69 3.42 3.29
C PHE A 155 -7.08 4.36 2.26
N GLU A 156 -5.77 4.59 2.32
CA GLU A 156 -4.99 5.35 1.34
C GLU A 156 -4.72 4.58 0.06
N LEU A 157 -4.73 3.23 0.11
CA LEU A 157 -4.26 2.41 -0.99
C LEU A 157 -5.16 2.55 -2.22
N PRO A 158 -4.64 2.97 -3.39
CA PRO A 158 -5.35 2.86 -4.66
C PRO A 158 -5.63 1.40 -5.00
N ASN A 159 -6.68 1.14 -5.78
CA ASN A 159 -6.89 -0.19 -6.30
C ASN A 159 -5.72 -0.59 -7.18
N GLU A 160 -5.05 -1.64 -6.78
CA GLU A 160 -4.01 -2.31 -7.56
C GLU A 160 -4.62 -3.53 -8.27
N ALA A 161 -4.10 -3.81 -9.44
CA ALA A 161 -4.52 -4.97 -10.22
C ALA A 161 -3.63 -6.20 -10.00
N ASP A 162 -2.79 -6.19 -8.97
CA ASP A 162 -1.96 -7.32 -8.53
C ASP A 162 -2.82 -8.33 -7.74
N ALA A 163 -3.70 -9.03 -8.45
CA ALA A 163 -4.62 -10.00 -7.86
C ALA A 163 -3.92 -11.28 -7.36
N ASN A 164 -2.73 -11.58 -7.86
CA ASN A 164 -1.98 -12.77 -7.48
C ASN A 164 -0.89 -12.51 -6.41
N GLY A 165 -0.70 -11.25 -6.02
CA GLY A 165 0.23 -10.86 -4.96
C GLY A 165 1.72 -11.00 -5.30
N ASN A 166 2.08 -11.06 -6.59
CA ASN A 166 3.47 -11.19 -7.03
C ASN A 166 4.22 -9.85 -7.15
N GLY A 167 3.57 -8.75 -6.83
CA GLY A 167 4.13 -7.40 -6.91
C GLY A 167 4.13 -6.79 -8.31
N ILE A 168 3.41 -7.38 -9.27
CA ILE A 168 3.26 -6.90 -10.65
C ILE A 168 1.77 -6.78 -10.96
N ASP A 169 1.36 -5.68 -11.60
CA ASP A 169 -0.01 -5.50 -12.05
C ASP A 169 -0.37 -6.53 -13.14
N ASP A 170 -1.39 -7.36 -12.89
CA ASP A 170 -1.85 -8.38 -13.82
C ASP A 170 -2.39 -7.81 -15.14
N ASN A 171 -2.81 -6.54 -15.15
CA ASN A 171 -3.29 -5.82 -16.32
C ASN A 171 -2.22 -4.92 -16.95
N ASN A 172 -1.13 -4.63 -16.22
CA ASN A 172 -0.03 -3.81 -16.67
C ASN A 172 1.31 -4.36 -16.17
N SER A 173 1.96 -5.19 -16.98
CA SER A 173 3.25 -5.82 -16.65
C SER A 173 4.42 -4.84 -16.42
N THR A 174 4.19 -3.53 -16.56
CA THR A 174 5.20 -2.50 -16.25
C THR A 174 5.06 -1.93 -14.84
N TYR A 175 3.99 -2.24 -14.11
CA TYR A 175 3.75 -1.75 -12.74
C TYR A 175 4.16 -2.78 -11.70
N TYR A 176 4.93 -2.30 -10.71
CA TYR A 176 5.46 -3.08 -9.60
C TYR A 176 5.02 -2.43 -8.29
N TYR A 177 4.54 -3.23 -7.36
CA TYR A 177 4.03 -2.76 -6.06
C TYR A 177 4.97 -3.12 -4.93
N ALA A 178 5.18 -2.20 -4.00
CA ALA A 178 5.87 -2.48 -2.74
C ALA A 178 5.13 -1.81 -1.58
N HIS A 179 5.04 -2.53 -0.46
CA HIS A 179 4.39 -2.06 0.76
C HIS A 179 5.43 -2.06 1.90
N HIS A 180 5.62 -0.92 2.56
CA HIS A 180 6.59 -0.75 3.62
C HIS A 180 5.89 -0.53 4.96
N LEU A 181 6.27 -1.33 5.95
CA LEU A 181 5.95 -1.09 7.35
C LEU A 181 7.07 -0.27 7.99
N CYS A 182 6.75 0.50 9.03
CA CYS A 182 7.75 1.26 9.77
C CYS A 182 8.78 0.33 10.41
N ASP A 183 10.07 0.60 10.27
CA ASP A 183 11.15 -0.19 10.88
C ASP A 183 11.45 0.22 12.33
N GLY A 184 10.87 1.30 12.80
CA GLY A 184 10.99 1.77 14.17
C GLY A 184 10.00 1.14 15.14
N SER A 185 9.71 1.87 16.22
CA SER A 185 8.79 1.43 17.28
C SER A 185 7.33 1.76 17.02
N GLU A 186 7.02 2.37 15.87
CA GLU A 186 5.67 2.77 15.49
C GLU A 186 4.77 1.55 15.36
N ARG A 187 3.59 1.60 15.96
CA ARG A 187 2.61 0.51 15.99
C ARG A 187 1.26 1.00 15.50
N ASN A 188 0.54 0.10 14.85
CA ASN A 188 -0.84 0.34 14.48
C ASN A 188 -1.69 0.48 15.76
N ALA A 189 -2.51 1.52 15.85
CA ALA A 189 -3.35 1.78 17.03
C ALA A 189 -4.40 0.68 17.26
N GLN A 190 -4.79 -0.06 16.23
CA GLN A 190 -5.83 -1.10 16.29
C GLN A 190 -5.26 -2.52 16.44
N SER A 191 -3.95 -2.69 16.20
CA SER A 191 -3.24 -3.94 16.41
C SER A 191 -1.87 -3.66 17.00
N SER A 192 -1.26 -4.63 17.68
CA SER A 192 0.13 -4.50 18.17
C SER A 192 1.17 -4.57 17.04
N GLY A 193 0.72 -4.69 15.79
CA GLY A 193 1.56 -4.80 14.62
C GLY A 193 2.29 -3.50 14.27
N ARG A 194 3.30 -3.59 13.40
CA ARG A 194 4.05 -2.43 12.91
C ARG A 194 3.13 -1.51 12.12
N ALA A 195 3.28 -0.20 12.32
CA ALA A 195 2.53 0.78 11.56
C ALA A 195 2.95 0.78 10.09
N ARG A 196 2.03 1.12 9.20
CA ARG A 196 2.33 1.34 7.78
C ARG A 196 3.24 2.55 7.63
N ASN A 197 4.26 2.43 6.79
CA ASN A 197 5.03 3.59 6.37
C ASN A 197 4.43 4.16 5.07
N TYR A 198 4.54 3.43 3.98
CA TYR A 198 3.91 3.79 2.70
C TYR A 198 3.82 2.58 1.77
N SER A 199 3.00 2.72 0.73
CA SER A 199 2.97 1.82 -0.42
C SER A 199 3.36 2.57 -1.67
N VAL A 200 3.95 1.88 -2.64
CA VAL A 200 4.35 2.46 -3.92
C VAL A 200 3.90 1.59 -5.09
N CYS A 201 3.44 2.24 -6.16
CA CYS A 201 3.38 1.69 -7.51
C CYS A 201 4.54 2.28 -8.31
N PHE A 202 5.45 1.45 -8.78
CA PHE A 202 6.63 1.85 -9.55
C PHE A 202 6.56 1.31 -10.98
N SER A 203 6.82 2.16 -11.98
CA SER A 203 6.77 1.77 -13.39
C SER A 203 8.16 1.45 -13.94
N SER A 204 8.32 0.25 -14.52
CA SER A 204 9.51 -0.12 -15.27
C SER A 204 9.61 0.58 -16.62
N GLU A 205 8.50 1.07 -17.17
CA GLU A 205 8.47 1.86 -18.40
C GLU A 205 8.94 3.30 -18.17
N HIS A 206 8.46 3.90 -17.08
CA HIS A 206 8.82 5.27 -16.71
C HIS A 206 10.09 5.34 -15.86
N HIS A 207 10.52 4.24 -15.25
CA HIS A 207 11.57 4.20 -14.22
C HIS A 207 11.35 5.23 -13.12
N CYS A 208 10.10 5.33 -12.66
CA CYS A 208 9.64 6.37 -11.74
C CYS A 208 8.44 5.85 -10.93
N PRO A 209 8.24 6.31 -9.68
CA PRO A 209 6.99 6.04 -8.98
C PRO A 209 5.82 6.63 -9.78
N VAL A 210 4.74 5.85 -9.90
CA VAL A 210 3.46 6.30 -10.46
C VAL A 210 2.64 6.93 -9.35
N TRP A 211 2.61 6.29 -8.19
CA TRP A 211 2.07 6.85 -6.97
C TRP A 211 2.73 6.27 -5.71
N VAL A 212 2.68 7.03 -4.63
CA VAL A 212 3.03 6.64 -3.27
C VAL A 212 1.86 6.97 -2.37
N ALA A 213 1.36 5.97 -1.65
CA ALA A 213 0.21 6.09 -0.76
C ALA A 213 0.63 5.94 0.70
N ALA A 214 0.18 6.83 1.57
CA ALA A 214 0.61 6.84 2.97
C ALA A 214 -0.46 7.41 3.91
N PRO A 215 -0.53 6.92 5.16
CA PRO A 215 -1.23 7.62 6.23
C PRO A 215 -0.36 8.77 6.77
N ARG A 216 -0.98 9.91 7.10
CA ARG A 216 -0.36 11.05 7.79
C ARG A 216 -1.03 11.23 9.15
N HIS A 217 -0.26 11.21 10.23
CA HIS A 217 -0.72 11.33 11.60
C HIS A 217 0.44 11.73 12.51
N ASP A 218 0.16 12.35 13.64
CA ASP A 218 1.16 12.78 14.64
C ASP A 218 2.13 11.66 15.07
N MET A 219 1.68 10.39 15.03
CA MET A 219 2.53 9.25 15.39
C MET A 219 3.79 9.09 14.51
N TYR A 220 3.78 9.65 13.29
CA TYR A 220 4.92 9.62 12.38
C TYR A 220 5.89 10.80 12.59
N GLU A 221 5.50 11.75 13.43
CA GLU A 221 6.30 12.91 13.79
C GLU A 221 7.19 12.62 15.01
N GLY A 222 8.36 13.24 15.04
CA GLY A 222 9.32 13.07 16.11
C GLY A 222 10.55 13.96 15.89
N SER A 223 11.70 13.53 16.38
CA SER A 223 12.93 14.30 16.33
C SER A 223 14.06 13.61 15.56
N ALA A 224 13.77 12.58 14.78
CA ALA A 224 14.78 11.93 13.97
C ALA A 224 15.23 12.87 12.84
N ASP A 225 16.55 13.00 12.70
CA ASP A 225 17.16 13.78 11.64
C ASP A 225 16.92 13.15 10.27
N ARG A 226 16.99 13.98 9.23
CA ARG A 226 16.98 13.54 7.83
C ARG A 226 18.20 12.64 7.56
N THR A 227 17.96 11.38 7.18
CA THR A 227 19.03 10.37 7.05
C THR A 227 19.84 10.48 5.76
N ASN A 228 19.28 11.03 4.69
CA ASN A 228 19.87 11.05 3.34
C ASN A 228 20.32 9.67 2.83
N ALA A 229 19.70 8.59 3.30
CA ALA A 229 20.05 7.19 3.05
C ALA A 229 19.56 6.69 1.68
N TYR A 230 19.87 7.42 0.61
CA TYR A 230 19.44 7.08 -0.75
C TYR A 230 19.96 5.70 -1.19
N THR A 231 19.04 4.79 -1.49
CA THR A 231 19.35 3.43 -1.94
C THR A 231 18.21 2.85 -2.77
N GLN A 232 18.44 1.72 -3.40
CA GLN A 232 17.40 0.96 -4.09
C GLN A 232 16.41 0.38 -3.07
N ASP A 233 15.13 0.35 -3.43
CA ASP A 233 14.10 -0.34 -2.68
C ASP A 233 14.29 -1.85 -2.81
N PRO A 234 14.47 -2.60 -1.70
CA PRO A 234 14.71 -4.03 -1.74
C PRO A 234 13.51 -4.83 -2.27
N LYS A 235 12.32 -4.21 -2.31
CA LYS A 235 11.07 -4.85 -2.77
C LYS A 235 10.76 -4.60 -4.26
N ILE A 236 11.51 -3.73 -4.92
CA ILE A 236 11.37 -3.42 -6.35
C ILE A 236 12.58 -3.96 -7.11
N PRO A 237 12.44 -4.60 -8.29
CA PRO A 237 13.58 -5.11 -9.04
C PRO A 237 14.65 -4.05 -9.29
N SER A 238 15.91 -4.37 -8.95
CA SER A 238 17.03 -3.41 -8.97
C SER A 238 17.33 -2.86 -10.37
N ASN A 239 17.09 -3.65 -11.41
CA ASN A 239 17.37 -3.28 -12.81
C ASN A 239 16.42 -2.20 -13.37
N ILE A 240 15.29 -1.94 -12.73
CA ILE A 240 14.34 -0.90 -13.14
C ILE A 240 14.49 0.40 -12.36
N GLN A 241 15.20 0.39 -11.23
CA GLN A 241 15.38 1.52 -10.33
C GLN A 241 16.58 2.40 -10.73
N TYR A 242 16.71 3.56 -10.09
CA TYR A 242 17.91 4.38 -10.13
C TYR A 242 19.09 3.63 -9.51
N THR A 243 20.30 3.98 -9.93
CA THR A 243 21.55 3.37 -9.43
C THR A 243 22.36 4.32 -8.54
N LYS A 244 22.01 5.60 -8.53
CA LYS A 244 22.64 6.63 -7.72
C LYS A 244 21.71 7.82 -7.51
N LYS A 245 22.02 8.63 -6.50
CA LYS A 245 21.42 9.96 -6.35
C LYS A 245 21.80 10.83 -7.56
N ASP A 246 20.82 11.50 -8.16
CA ASP A 246 21.09 12.44 -9.25
C ASP A 246 21.62 13.79 -8.71
N ALA A 247 22.50 14.43 -9.51
CA ALA A 247 23.08 15.73 -9.18
C ALA A 247 23.04 16.73 -10.35
N ASP A 248 22.81 16.27 -11.59
CA ASP A 248 23.16 17.04 -12.80
C ASP A 248 22.03 17.15 -13.84
N SER A 249 20.82 16.63 -13.56
CA SER A 249 19.73 16.59 -14.55
C SER A 249 18.91 17.89 -14.67
N GLY A 250 19.15 18.90 -13.82
CA GLY A 250 18.29 20.05 -13.63
C GLY A 250 17.03 19.74 -12.80
N CYS A 251 16.98 18.53 -12.25
CA CYS A 251 15.93 18.10 -11.32
C CYS A 251 16.56 17.71 -9.98
N ASN A 252 15.84 17.97 -8.90
CA ASN A 252 16.14 17.41 -7.58
C ASN A 252 15.67 15.95 -7.48
N ASN A 253 16.25 15.21 -6.53
CA ASN A 253 15.71 13.92 -6.07
C ASN A 253 14.46 14.21 -5.24
N GLY A 254 13.34 14.45 -5.92
CA GLY A 254 12.08 14.85 -5.30
C GLY A 254 11.44 13.65 -4.59
N HIS A 255 11.26 13.76 -3.29
CA HIS A 255 10.50 12.77 -2.54
C HIS A 255 9.02 12.85 -2.94
N MET A 256 8.38 11.70 -3.06
CA MET A 256 6.92 11.62 -3.09
C MET A 256 6.40 11.79 -1.65
N LEU A 257 6.74 10.89 -0.74
CA LEU A 257 6.54 11.07 0.69
C LEU A 257 7.78 11.70 1.29
N GLY A 258 7.65 12.88 1.86
CA GLY A 258 8.77 13.70 2.35
C GLY A 258 9.46 13.11 3.59
N SER A 259 10.75 13.37 3.74
CA SER A 259 11.52 12.98 4.92
C SER A 259 11.02 13.64 6.21
N ALA A 260 10.53 14.88 6.14
CA ALA A 260 9.96 15.59 7.27
C ALA A 260 8.70 14.92 7.82
N GLU A 261 8.00 14.15 6.99
CA GLU A 261 6.76 13.46 7.31
C GLU A 261 6.96 12.11 8.03
N ARG A 262 8.21 11.70 8.24
CA ARG A 262 8.62 10.43 8.86
C ARG A 262 9.78 10.62 9.82
N THR A 263 9.58 11.43 10.85
CA THR A 263 10.61 11.78 11.84
C THR A 263 10.44 11.08 13.19
N SER A 264 9.52 10.14 13.29
CA SER A 264 9.28 9.33 14.50
C SER A 264 10.48 8.45 14.87
N SER A 265 11.21 7.94 13.89
CA SER A 265 12.45 7.20 14.09
C SER A 265 13.38 7.30 12.89
N THR A 266 14.70 7.14 13.15
CA THR A 266 15.72 7.09 12.09
C THR A 266 15.47 5.90 11.15
N ALA A 267 15.07 4.76 11.68
CA ALA A 267 14.81 3.55 10.89
C ALA A 267 13.65 3.77 9.88
N THR A 268 12.53 4.33 10.34
CA THR A 268 11.39 4.67 9.47
C THR A 268 11.75 5.77 8.47
N ASN A 269 12.56 6.78 8.89
CA ASN A 269 13.02 7.84 8.01
C ASN A 269 13.92 7.33 6.88
N ARG A 270 14.74 6.32 7.10
CA ARG A 270 15.61 5.73 6.05
C ARG A 270 14.82 5.19 4.87
N GLN A 271 13.63 4.61 5.10
CA GLN A 271 12.82 4.01 4.04
C GLN A 271 12.30 5.04 3.03
N VAL A 272 12.04 6.30 3.42
CA VAL A 272 11.58 7.31 2.47
C VAL A 272 12.66 7.75 1.48
N PHE A 273 13.91 7.33 1.68
CA PHE A 273 15.02 7.54 0.74
C PHE A 273 15.20 6.41 -0.27
N TYR A 274 14.32 5.39 -0.27
CA TYR A 274 14.31 4.41 -1.35
C TYR A 274 14.02 5.08 -2.69
N PHE A 275 14.74 4.69 -3.73
CA PHE A 275 14.55 5.28 -5.06
C PHE A 275 13.15 5.06 -5.63
N SER A 276 12.41 4.08 -5.12
CA SER A 276 10.99 3.90 -5.44
C SER A 276 10.08 5.05 -4.94
N ASN A 277 10.56 5.86 -3.98
CA ASN A 277 9.87 7.05 -3.46
C ASN A 277 10.41 8.36 -4.07
N ILE A 278 11.25 8.30 -5.10
CA ILE A 278 11.95 9.47 -5.66
C ILE A 278 11.51 9.68 -7.11
N ALA A 279 11.10 10.90 -7.44
CA ALA A 279 10.80 11.34 -8.80
C ALA A 279 11.65 12.57 -9.19
N PRO A 280 12.00 12.75 -10.48
CA PRO A 280 12.65 13.97 -10.92
C PRO A 280 11.69 15.16 -10.81
N GLN A 281 12.05 16.15 -10.00
CA GLN A 281 11.30 17.40 -9.80
C GLN A 281 12.21 18.59 -10.14
N TYR A 282 11.73 19.55 -10.92
CA TYR A 282 12.54 20.71 -11.30
C TYR A 282 13.14 21.41 -10.08
N SER A 283 14.48 21.59 -10.11
CA SER A 283 15.24 22.15 -9.00
C SER A 283 14.97 23.63 -8.74
N ASP A 284 14.65 24.40 -9.77
CA ASP A 284 14.59 25.85 -9.69
C ASP A 284 13.18 26.39 -9.41
N THR A 285 12.15 25.73 -9.94
CA THR A 285 10.76 26.23 -9.89
C THR A 285 9.82 25.38 -9.05
N PHE A 286 10.10 24.06 -8.91
CA PHE A 286 9.16 23.12 -8.37
C PHE A 286 9.57 22.59 -6.99
N ASN A 287 10.73 21.93 -6.88
CA ASN A 287 11.25 21.33 -5.65
C ASN A 287 12.37 22.15 -5.04
N THR A 288 12.07 23.30 -4.48
CA THR A 288 13.04 24.18 -3.79
C THR A 288 12.27 25.11 -2.85
N GLY A 289 12.93 25.71 -1.88
CA GLY A 289 12.27 26.67 -0.99
C GLY A 289 11.52 27.75 -1.77
N GLY A 290 10.21 27.79 -1.63
CA GLY A 290 9.29 28.64 -2.39
C GLY A 290 8.98 28.12 -3.80
N GLY A 291 9.35 26.89 -4.15
CA GLY A 291 8.90 26.22 -5.36
C GLY A 291 7.43 25.81 -5.27
N ALA A 292 6.77 25.64 -6.42
CA ALA A 292 5.34 25.37 -6.46
C ALA A 292 4.94 24.12 -5.68
N TRP A 293 5.68 23.01 -5.85
CA TRP A 293 5.44 21.76 -5.12
C TRP A 293 5.77 21.88 -3.64
N ASN A 294 6.91 22.51 -3.29
CA ASN A 294 7.27 22.73 -1.90
C ASN A 294 6.21 23.56 -1.14
N ASN A 295 5.64 24.58 -1.78
CA ASN A 295 4.55 25.36 -1.19
C ASN A 295 3.28 24.51 -0.99
N LEU A 296 3.01 23.54 -1.88
CA LEU A 296 1.90 22.60 -1.71
C LEU A 296 2.18 21.62 -0.57
N GLU A 297 3.40 21.07 -0.48
CA GLU A 297 3.80 20.18 0.62
C GLU A 297 3.64 20.89 1.98
N ASP A 298 4.14 22.12 2.12
CA ASP A 298 3.99 22.93 3.34
C ASP A 298 2.51 23.17 3.70
N HIS A 299 1.65 23.36 2.68
CA HIS A 299 0.22 23.51 2.87
C HIS A 299 -0.43 22.20 3.36
N ILE A 300 -0.11 21.04 2.73
CA ILE A 300 -0.63 19.72 3.12
C ILE A 300 -0.19 19.34 4.52
N ASP A 301 1.01 19.72 4.96
CA ASP A 301 1.48 19.52 6.33
C ASP A 301 0.55 20.19 7.35
N GLY A 302 0.03 21.37 7.02
CA GLY A 302 -0.97 22.07 7.83
C GLY A 302 -2.35 21.38 7.91
N LEU A 303 -2.61 20.40 7.06
CA LEU A 303 -3.88 19.66 7.03
C LEU A 303 -3.86 18.38 7.88
N VAL A 304 -2.69 17.95 8.37
CA VAL A 304 -2.59 16.80 9.29
C VAL A 304 -3.40 17.08 10.54
N CYS A 305 -4.12 16.08 11.02
CA CYS A 305 -5.10 16.22 12.10
C CYS A 305 -4.99 15.03 13.06
N ARG A 306 -5.76 15.07 14.16
CA ARG A 306 -5.78 13.98 15.15
C ARG A 306 -6.38 12.68 14.61
N ASP A 307 -7.32 12.77 13.68
CA ASP A 307 -7.68 11.63 12.83
C ASP A 307 -6.62 11.48 11.73
N THR A 308 -6.55 10.34 11.08
CA THR A 308 -5.57 10.15 10.01
C THR A 308 -5.96 10.91 8.75
N LEU A 309 -5.04 11.68 8.17
CA LEU A 309 -5.11 12.16 6.80
C LEU A 309 -4.50 11.07 5.89
N TYR A 310 -5.30 10.51 5.00
CA TYR A 310 -4.86 9.54 4.00
C TYR A 310 -4.45 10.27 2.73
N VAL A 311 -3.23 10.00 2.25
CA VAL A 311 -2.68 10.68 1.07
C VAL A 311 -2.25 9.68 0.01
N VAL A 312 -2.47 10.06 -1.25
CA VAL A 312 -1.82 9.43 -2.41
C VAL A 312 -1.13 10.51 -3.20
N ILE A 313 0.18 10.41 -3.30
CA ILE A 313 1.04 11.36 -4.00
C ILE A 313 1.43 10.70 -5.31
N GLY A 314 1.13 11.31 -6.45
CA GLY A 314 1.36 10.65 -7.72
C GLY A 314 1.99 11.50 -8.79
N CYS A 315 2.49 10.80 -9.81
CA CYS A 315 3.06 11.33 -11.03
C CYS A 315 2.15 11.01 -12.21
N TYR A 316 2.03 11.96 -13.13
CA TYR A 316 1.37 11.77 -14.42
C TYR A 316 2.39 11.98 -15.55
N PHE A 317 2.29 11.22 -16.63
CA PHE A 317 3.35 11.16 -17.64
C PHE A 317 2.88 11.53 -19.06
N ASP A 318 1.56 11.60 -19.30
CA ASP A 318 1.00 12.10 -20.56
C ASP A 318 0.97 13.63 -20.60
N THR A 319 0.64 14.21 -21.74
CA THR A 319 0.51 15.67 -21.84
C THR A 319 -0.56 16.20 -20.89
N TYR A 320 -0.20 17.14 -20.05
CA TYR A 320 -1.10 17.79 -19.09
C TYR A 320 -1.05 19.30 -19.21
N THR A 321 -2.22 19.92 -19.29
CA THR A 321 -2.38 21.38 -19.23
C THR A 321 -3.23 21.75 -18.03
N ASP A 322 -2.69 22.60 -17.15
CA ASP A 322 -3.40 23.08 -15.97
C ASP A 322 -4.40 24.20 -16.28
N LYS A 323 -5.16 24.62 -15.26
CA LYS A 323 -6.14 25.71 -15.37
C LYS A 323 -5.51 27.11 -15.48
N TYR A 324 -4.18 27.21 -15.48
CA TYR A 324 -3.42 28.46 -15.68
C TYR A 324 -2.83 28.55 -17.09
N GLY A 325 -2.84 27.44 -17.83
CA GLY A 325 -2.32 27.35 -19.20
C GLY A 325 -0.90 26.79 -19.29
N ASN A 326 -0.31 26.35 -18.15
CA ASN A 326 0.98 25.66 -18.18
C ASN A 326 0.79 24.26 -18.75
N THR A 327 1.70 23.83 -19.63
CA THR A 327 1.58 22.54 -20.30
C THR A 327 2.87 21.73 -20.14
N GLY A 328 2.79 20.61 -19.45
CA GLY A 328 3.83 19.59 -19.40
C GLY A 328 3.70 18.60 -20.56
N HIS A 329 4.83 18.32 -21.21
CA HIS A 329 4.89 17.35 -22.29
C HIS A 329 5.75 16.13 -21.90
N PRO A 330 5.38 14.92 -22.31
CA PRO A 330 6.15 13.69 -22.07
C PRO A 330 7.60 13.85 -22.55
N LYS A 331 8.55 13.48 -21.70
CA LYS A 331 9.98 13.54 -22.02
C LYS A 331 10.76 12.50 -21.23
N LYS A 332 11.65 11.77 -21.90
CA LYS A 332 12.70 10.98 -21.25
C LYS A 332 13.91 11.85 -20.96
N ILE A 333 14.51 11.70 -19.79
CA ILE A 333 15.69 12.43 -19.32
C ILE A 333 16.73 11.47 -18.74
N SER A 334 17.97 11.94 -18.64
CA SER A 334 18.99 11.28 -17.82
C SER A 334 18.78 11.66 -16.38
N PHE A 335 18.57 10.66 -15.50
CA PHE A 335 18.34 10.87 -14.07
C PHE A 335 18.73 9.62 -13.28
N GLY A 336 19.30 9.79 -12.10
CA GLY A 336 19.59 8.68 -11.18
C GLY A 336 20.54 7.60 -11.75
N GLY A 337 21.37 7.95 -12.71
CA GLY A 337 22.29 7.00 -13.41
C GLY A 337 21.64 6.24 -14.56
N ARG A 338 20.42 6.60 -14.97
CA ARG A 338 19.70 6.08 -16.14
C ARG A 338 19.56 7.17 -17.20
N SER A 339 19.37 6.79 -18.48
CA SER A 339 19.18 7.72 -19.60
C SER A 339 17.73 7.77 -20.12
N ASP A 340 16.85 6.99 -19.52
CA ASP A 340 15.51 6.66 -20.02
C ASP A 340 14.38 6.91 -19.01
N VAL A 341 14.62 7.75 -17.99
CA VAL A 341 13.62 8.08 -16.98
C VAL A 341 12.58 9.06 -17.55
N SER A 342 11.31 8.74 -17.41
CA SER A 342 10.24 9.67 -17.74
C SER A 342 10.18 10.79 -16.71
N ARG A 343 10.24 12.03 -17.17
CA ARG A 343 9.96 13.20 -16.32
C ARG A 343 8.45 13.36 -16.21
N PRO A 344 7.88 13.39 -14.99
CA PRO A 344 6.46 13.66 -14.82
C PRO A 344 6.04 15.00 -15.44
N THR A 345 4.85 15.07 -15.99
CA THR A 345 4.23 16.29 -16.56
C THR A 345 3.36 16.99 -15.55
N MET A 346 2.84 16.26 -14.57
CA MET A 346 2.02 16.74 -13.48
C MET A 346 2.26 15.88 -12.25
N PHE A 347 2.16 16.49 -11.07
CA PHE A 347 2.11 15.83 -9.77
C PHE A 347 0.76 16.08 -9.11
N TYR A 348 0.35 15.18 -8.23
CA TYR A 348 -0.90 15.34 -7.49
C TYR A 348 -0.81 14.81 -6.05
N TYR A 349 -1.65 15.38 -5.19
CA TYR A 349 -2.02 14.82 -3.89
C TYR A 349 -3.50 14.48 -3.90
N ALA A 350 -3.88 13.21 -3.83
CA ALA A 350 -5.24 12.81 -3.49
C ALA A 350 -5.35 12.68 -1.96
N LEU A 351 -6.36 13.30 -1.37
CA LEU A 351 -6.53 13.45 0.08
C LEU A 351 -7.88 12.93 0.53
N LEU A 352 -7.90 12.23 1.65
CA LEU A 352 -9.13 11.82 2.37
C LEU A 352 -8.92 11.99 3.87
N ARG A 353 -9.89 12.62 4.55
CA ARG A 353 -9.95 12.68 6.02
C ARG A 353 -11.39 12.86 6.51
N THR A 354 -11.58 12.80 7.82
CA THR A 354 -12.82 13.29 8.45
C THR A 354 -12.87 14.81 8.40
N LYS A 355 -14.04 15.40 8.23
CA LYS A 355 -14.21 16.87 8.19
C LYS A 355 -13.73 17.56 9.45
N SER A 356 -14.04 16.98 10.63
CA SER A 356 -13.64 17.59 11.89
C SER A 356 -12.18 17.35 12.26
N GLY A 357 -11.54 16.33 11.68
CA GLY A 357 -10.15 15.95 11.98
C GLY A 357 -9.92 15.43 13.40
N ASN A 358 -10.97 15.22 14.20
CA ASN A 358 -10.89 14.78 15.60
C ASN A 358 -12.14 14.00 16.02
N THR A 359 -12.52 13.01 15.25
CA THR A 359 -13.69 12.17 15.57
C THR A 359 -13.33 10.95 16.41
N GLY A 360 -12.09 10.49 16.33
CA GLY A 360 -11.63 9.21 16.87
C GLY A 360 -12.26 8.00 16.16
N LYS A 361 -12.95 8.20 15.01
CA LYS A 361 -13.55 7.15 14.20
C LYS A 361 -12.62 6.76 13.05
N SER A 362 -12.71 5.52 12.63
CA SER A 362 -12.17 5.11 11.34
C SER A 362 -12.97 5.75 10.21
N VAL A 363 -12.32 6.15 9.13
CA VAL A 363 -13.00 6.69 7.92
C VAL A 363 -13.99 5.68 7.32
N ALA A 364 -13.78 4.38 7.51
CA ALA A 364 -14.71 3.34 7.09
C ALA A 364 -16.03 3.33 7.88
N GLU A 365 -16.03 3.88 9.10
CA GLU A 365 -17.21 3.99 9.97
C GLU A 365 -17.97 5.31 9.79
N CYS A 366 -17.43 6.23 9.00
CA CYS A 366 -18.00 7.54 8.77
C CYS A 366 -19.01 7.51 7.62
N SER A 367 -20.06 8.33 7.75
CA SER A 367 -20.95 8.66 6.64
C SER A 367 -20.27 9.62 5.66
N ALA A 368 -20.78 9.73 4.42
CA ALA A 368 -20.26 10.68 3.44
C ALA A 368 -20.27 12.14 3.94
N SER A 369 -21.23 12.52 4.78
CA SER A 369 -21.33 13.86 5.35
C SER A 369 -20.24 14.17 6.40
N GLU A 370 -19.64 13.15 7.00
CA GLU A 370 -18.55 13.26 7.96
C GLU A 370 -17.16 13.26 7.29
N LEU A 371 -17.10 12.87 6.01
CA LEU A 371 -15.86 12.77 5.24
C LEU A 371 -15.68 13.93 4.27
N GLN A 372 -14.44 14.21 3.92
CA GLN A 372 -14.06 15.06 2.80
C GLN A 372 -12.89 14.46 2.05
N CYS A 373 -12.90 14.55 0.73
CA CYS A 373 -11.80 14.19 -0.13
C CYS A 373 -11.69 15.15 -1.32
N ALA A 374 -10.49 15.36 -1.81
CA ALA A 374 -10.20 16.15 -3.00
C ALA A 374 -8.80 15.80 -3.51
N ALA A 375 -8.45 16.28 -4.69
CA ALA A 375 -7.09 16.20 -5.18
C ALA A 375 -6.54 17.59 -5.53
N PHE A 376 -5.31 17.87 -5.06
CA PHE A 376 -4.50 18.95 -5.63
C PHE A 376 -3.73 18.42 -6.83
N VAL A 377 -3.75 19.15 -7.94
CA VAL A 377 -3.01 18.81 -9.15
C VAL A 377 -2.13 20.00 -9.54
N MET A 378 -0.86 19.72 -9.84
CA MET A 378 0.13 20.74 -10.14
C MET A 378 0.90 20.37 -11.41
N CYS A 379 0.79 21.18 -12.47
CA CYS A 379 1.63 21.03 -13.65
C CYS A 379 3.10 21.15 -13.26
N HIS A 380 3.97 20.27 -13.77
CA HIS A 380 5.40 20.34 -13.46
C HIS A 380 6.07 21.63 -13.99
N GLU A 381 5.45 22.28 -15.00
CA GLU A 381 5.89 23.57 -15.57
C GLU A 381 5.33 24.79 -14.79
N GLN A 382 4.79 24.60 -13.57
CA GLN A 382 4.26 25.68 -12.76
C GLN A 382 5.36 26.64 -12.30
N ASP A 383 5.02 27.93 -12.21
CA ASP A 383 5.95 28.97 -11.83
C ASP A 383 6.38 28.86 -10.36
N LYS A 384 7.64 29.24 -10.10
CA LYS A 384 8.15 29.40 -8.74
C LYS A 384 7.31 30.43 -7.99
N GLY A 385 7.01 30.14 -6.74
CA GLY A 385 6.22 31.02 -5.85
C GLY A 385 4.71 30.78 -5.93
N HIS A 386 4.25 29.91 -6.83
CA HIS A 386 2.84 29.53 -6.87
C HIS A 386 2.40 28.97 -5.50
N GLN A 387 1.30 29.51 -4.97
CA GLN A 387 0.67 29.02 -3.73
C GLN A 387 -0.56 28.20 -4.10
N PRO A 388 -0.92 27.17 -3.32
CA PRO A 388 -2.13 26.38 -3.54
C PRO A 388 -3.38 27.27 -3.60
N GLN A 389 -4.21 27.05 -4.62
CA GLN A 389 -5.41 27.84 -4.91
C GLN A 389 -6.57 26.92 -5.32
N ALA A 390 -7.78 27.44 -5.32
CA ALA A 390 -8.98 26.69 -5.72
C ALA A 390 -8.90 26.09 -7.14
N LYS A 391 -8.12 26.68 -8.04
CA LYS A 391 -7.90 26.14 -9.39
C LYS A 391 -7.03 24.87 -9.41
N ASP A 392 -6.20 24.67 -8.38
CA ASP A 392 -5.36 23.48 -8.26
C ASP A 392 -6.16 22.26 -7.74
N ILE A 393 -7.41 22.50 -7.32
CA ILE A 393 -8.25 21.46 -6.73
C ILE A 393 -9.21 20.90 -7.77
N ILE A 394 -9.26 19.56 -7.82
CA ILE A 394 -10.23 18.76 -8.57
C ILE A 394 -10.86 17.72 -7.67
N SER A 395 -11.96 17.13 -8.10
CA SER A 395 -12.57 16.00 -7.40
C SER A 395 -11.73 14.73 -7.57
N ILE A 396 -11.86 13.80 -6.63
CA ILE A 396 -11.24 12.48 -6.76
C ILE A 396 -11.77 11.77 -8.02
N ALA A 397 -13.06 11.92 -8.34
CA ALA A 397 -13.65 11.33 -9.56
C ALA A 397 -13.04 11.89 -10.86
N GLU A 398 -12.62 13.18 -10.87
CA GLU A 398 -11.87 13.76 -12.01
C GLU A 398 -10.45 13.21 -12.08
N LEU A 399 -9.77 13.07 -10.92
CA LEU A 399 -8.44 12.46 -10.87
C LEU A 399 -8.45 11.00 -11.32
N GLU A 400 -9.45 10.21 -10.92
CA GLU A 400 -9.65 8.82 -11.36
C GLU A 400 -9.77 8.71 -12.89
N LYS A 401 -10.53 9.62 -13.52
CA LYS A 401 -10.64 9.68 -14.99
C LYS A 401 -9.33 10.04 -15.67
N LEU A 402 -8.54 10.91 -15.06
CA LEU A 402 -7.28 11.38 -15.60
C LEU A 402 -6.20 10.29 -15.53
N THR A 403 -6.10 9.60 -14.40
CA THR A 403 -5.00 8.67 -14.09
C THR A 403 -5.34 7.21 -14.37
N GLY A 404 -6.62 6.86 -14.42
CA GLY A 404 -7.09 5.48 -14.59
C GLY A 404 -7.07 4.64 -13.31
N PHE A 405 -6.59 5.18 -12.18
CA PHE A 405 -6.61 4.50 -10.88
C PHE A 405 -7.90 4.79 -10.12
N THR A 406 -8.28 3.90 -9.21
CA THR A 406 -9.35 4.13 -8.23
C THR A 406 -8.73 4.48 -6.89
N TYR A 407 -9.06 5.64 -6.34
CA TYR A 407 -8.57 6.10 -5.04
C TYR A 407 -9.60 5.84 -3.94
N PHE A 408 -9.12 5.55 -2.73
CA PHE A 408 -9.96 5.35 -1.54
C PHE A 408 -11.07 4.30 -1.75
N GLY A 409 -10.79 3.26 -2.52
CA GLY A 409 -11.75 2.18 -2.82
C GLY A 409 -12.20 1.41 -1.58
N ASN A 410 -11.37 1.39 -0.53
CA ASN A 410 -11.68 0.78 0.77
C ASN A 410 -12.54 1.68 1.68
N VAL A 411 -12.96 2.86 1.22
CA VAL A 411 -13.86 3.78 1.93
C VAL A 411 -15.12 4.02 1.09
N PRO A 412 -16.15 3.18 1.23
CA PRO A 412 -17.34 3.21 0.36
C PRO A 412 -18.08 4.55 0.35
N ASN A 413 -18.01 5.28 1.47
CA ASN A 413 -18.70 6.56 1.66
C ASN A 413 -17.81 7.78 1.32
N ALA A 414 -16.62 7.60 0.74
CA ALA A 414 -15.78 8.73 0.33
C ALA A 414 -16.53 9.61 -0.68
N PRO A 415 -16.65 10.93 -0.44
CA PRO A 415 -17.43 11.83 -1.30
C PRO A 415 -16.63 12.25 -2.54
N LYS A 416 -16.29 11.29 -3.40
CA LYS A 416 -15.33 11.42 -4.52
C LYS A 416 -15.70 12.45 -5.57
N SER A 417 -16.99 12.81 -5.68
CA SER A 417 -17.46 13.83 -6.64
C SER A 417 -17.34 15.27 -6.11
N ASP A 418 -17.05 15.42 -4.81
CA ASP A 418 -16.91 16.72 -4.19
C ASP A 418 -15.51 17.30 -4.43
N ALA A 419 -15.45 18.61 -4.64
CA ALA A 419 -14.19 19.36 -4.78
C ALA A 419 -14.33 20.76 -4.16
N ASN A 420 -14.87 20.82 -2.94
CA ASN A 420 -15.07 22.10 -2.27
C ASN A 420 -13.72 22.65 -1.78
N ALA A 421 -13.19 23.64 -2.52
CA ALA A 421 -11.89 24.22 -2.21
C ALA A 421 -11.81 24.87 -0.83
N SER A 422 -12.91 25.37 -0.28
CA SER A 422 -12.91 26.00 1.06
C SER A 422 -12.68 25.01 2.21
N ASP A 423 -12.79 23.71 1.96
CA ASP A 423 -12.51 22.68 2.96
C ASP A 423 -11.02 22.33 3.01
N TRP A 424 -10.24 22.83 2.03
CA TRP A 424 -8.84 22.44 1.81
C TRP A 424 -7.85 23.61 1.72
N LEU A 425 -8.32 24.90 1.70
CA LEU A 425 -7.50 26.12 1.62
C LEU A 425 -7.57 26.99 2.86
#